data_0f3894bd51abeb02e3df852703b5819d
#
_entry.id   0f3894bd51abeb02e3df852703b5819d
#
_cell.length_a   1.000
_cell.length_b   1.000
_cell.length_c   1.000
_cell.angle_alpha   90.00
_cell.angle_beta   90.00
_cell.angle_gamma   90.00
#
_symmetry.space_group_name_H-M   'P 1'
#
loop_
_entity.id
_entity.type
_entity.pdbx_description
1 polymer ?
#
loop_
_entity_poly.entity_id
_entity_poly.type
_entity_poly.pdbx_seq_one_letter_code
_entity_poly.pdbx_strand_id
1 'polypeptide(L)'
;SDRQIEQLLSYRKRYGNMVSIYELKNIEDIDFQTISLLLPFVYIGDNLVEKRLLTVKNLLKYGRNELQIRYDQCFQQKKGYGEQTDSILSLHPNRKYRGEPFYHSLRYSYTFEDRLQAGFVAEKDAGEPFWNAYYKGYDFYSAHLFLKDINWLKSLAIGDYKMSFG
;
A
#
# COMPACT_ATOMS: atom_id res chain seq x y z
N SER A 1 -33.39 1.29 -30.46
CA SER A 1 -33.50 1.63 -31.89
C SER A 1 -32.13 2.09 -32.40
N ASP A 2 -31.92 2.10 -33.73
CA ASP A 2 -30.63 2.51 -34.34
C ASP A 2 -30.26 3.95 -33.93
N ARG A 3 -31.22 4.81 -33.80
CA ARG A 3 -31.04 6.20 -33.35
C ARG A 3 -30.48 6.26 -31.92
N GLN A 4 -30.97 5.44 -31.01
CA GLN A 4 -30.44 5.38 -29.64
C GLN A 4 -28.98 4.87 -29.61
N ILE A 5 -28.63 3.95 -30.49
CA ILE A 5 -27.26 3.46 -30.65
C ILE A 5 -26.35 4.58 -31.18
N GLU A 6 -26.78 5.32 -32.18
CA GLU A 6 -26.03 6.46 -32.73
C GLU A 6 -25.79 7.54 -31.63
N GLN A 7 -26.82 7.86 -30.87
CA GLN A 7 -26.69 8.83 -29.77
C GLN A 7 -25.72 8.37 -28.70
N LEU A 8 -25.77 7.08 -28.31
CA LEU A 8 -24.82 6.49 -27.38
C LEU A 8 -23.38 6.55 -27.89
N LEU A 9 -23.16 6.22 -29.16
CA LEU A 9 -21.83 6.29 -29.78
C LEU A 9 -21.33 7.73 -29.89
N SER A 10 -22.20 8.67 -30.24
CA SER A 10 -21.89 10.09 -30.27
C SER A 10 -21.54 10.66 -28.91
N TYR A 11 -22.28 10.26 -27.87
CA TYR A 11 -21.98 10.62 -26.50
C TYR A 11 -20.59 10.12 -26.08
N ARG A 12 -20.28 8.84 -26.33
CA ARG A 12 -18.95 8.27 -26.04
C ARG A 12 -17.83 8.94 -26.81
N LYS A 13 -18.08 9.32 -28.08
CA LYS A 13 -17.08 10.03 -28.90
C LYS A 13 -16.78 11.43 -28.32
N ARG A 14 -17.79 12.09 -27.75
CA ARG A 14 -17.70 13.46 -27.23
C ARG A 14 -17.13 13.53 -25.83
N TYR A 15 -17.56 12.63 -24.94
CA TYR A 15 -17.25 12.67 -23.51
C TYR A 15 -16.33 11.55 -23.04
N GLY A 16 -16.01 10.58 -23.89
CA GLY A 16 -15.19 9.43 -23.54
C GLY A 16 -15.98 8.26 -22.96
N ASN A 17 -15.29 7.40 -22.23
CA ASN A 17 -15.93 6.26 -21.59
C ASN A 17 -16.79 6.71 -20.40
N MET A 18 -17.97 6.12 -20.25
CA MET A 18 -18.84 6.40 -19.12
C MET A 18 -18.21 5.94 -17.81
N VAL A 19 -18.32 6.77 -16.79
CA VAL A 19 -17.87 6.47 -15.43
C VAL A 19 -19.00 5.88 -14.59
N SER A 20 -20.24 6.22 -14.94
CA SER A 20 -21.43 5.75 -14.24
C SER A 20 -22.55 5.39 -15.22
N ILE A 21 -23.28 4.31 -14.90
CA ILE A 21 -24.45 3.91 -15.67
C ILE A 21 -25.55 4.98 -15.69
N TYR A 22 -25.56 5.87 -14.69
CA TYR A 22 -26.49 6.99 -14.61
C TYR A 22 -26.25 8.05 -15.68
N GLU A 23 -25.10 8.07 -16.35
CA GLU A 23 -24.82 8.95 -17.48
C GLU A 23 -25.68 8.64 -18.69
N LEU A 24 -26.27 7.45 -18.78
CA LEU A 24 -27.26 7.11 -19.79
C LEU A 24 -28.44 8.08 -19.82
N LYS A 25 -28.76 8.72 -18.68
CA LYS A 25 -29.81 9.75 -18.60
C LYS A 25 -29.48 11.04 -19.36
N ASN A 26 -28.21 11.27 -19.67
CA ASN A 26 -27.76 12.48 -20.37
C ASN A 26 -27.79 12.29 -21.89
N ILE A 27 -28.17 11.10 -22.36
CA ILE A 27 -28.25 10.78 -23.78
C ILE A 27 -29.66 11.04 -24.27
N GLU A 28 -29.80 11.90 -25.27
CA GLU A 28 -31.07 12.15 -25.92
C GLU A 28 -31.66 10.85 -26.50
N ASP A 29 -32.97 10.71 -26.50
CA ASP A 29 -33.70 9.55 -26.99
C ASP A 29 -33.56 8.25 -26.12
N ILE A 30 -32.87 8.29 -24.98
CA ILE A 30 -32.85 7.19 -24.01
C ILE A 30 -33.70 7.59 -22.80
N ASP A 31 -34.91 7.06 -22.74
CA ASP A 31 -35.85 7.29 -21.67
C ASP A 31 -35.58 6.40 -20.45
N PHE A 32 -36.21 6.72 -19.34
CA PHE A 32 -36.05 5.98 -18.09
C PHE A 32 -36.49 4.51 -18.19
N GLN A 33 -37.49 4.21 -19.03
CA GLN A 33 -37.95 2.85 -19.26
C GLN A 33 -36.87 2.03 -19.96
N THR A 34 -36.27 2.58 -21.03
CA THR A 34 -35.15 1.96 -21.73
C THR A 34 -33.96 1.71 -20.79
N ILE A 35 -33.62 2.69 -19.95
CA ILE A 35 -32.56 2.52 -18.96
C ILE A 35 -32.88 1.37 -17.99
N SER A 36 -34.10 1.32 -17.44
CA SER A 36 -34.52 0.30 -16.50
C SER A 36 -34.47 -1.10 -17.11
N LEU A 37 -34.81 -1.22 -18.39
CA LEU A 37 -34.70 -2.50 -19.11
C LEU A 37 -33.26 -2.91 -19.39
N LEU A 38 -32.35 -1.95 -19.57
CA LEU A 38 -30.92 -2.22 -19.84
C LEU A 38 -30.15 -2.57 -18.56
N LEU A 39 -30.52 -2.01 -17.42
CA LEU A 39 -29.79 -2.17 -16.15
C LEU A 39 -29.43 -3.62 -15.79
N PRO A 40 -30.30 -4.63 -15.99
CA PRO A 40 -29.95 -6.02 -15.67
C PRO A 40 -28.89 -6.63 -16.60
N PHE A 41 -28.66 -6.04 -17.76
CA PHE A 41 -27.80 -6.60 -18.82
C PHE A 41 -26.51 -5.82 -19.04
N VAL A 42 -26.39 -4.62 -18.46
CA VAL A 42 -25.28 -3.71 -18.71
C VAL A 42 -24.63 -3.29 -17.40
N TYR A 43 -23.34 -3.43 -17.33
CA TYR A 43 -22.53 -2.86 -16.26
C TYR A 43 -21.42 -2.00 -16.87
N ILE A 44 -21.00 -0.99 -16.14
CA ILE A 44 -19.79 -0.25 -16.50
C ILE A 44 -18.62 -1.06 -16.00
N GLY A 45 -17.92 -1.70 -16.92
CA GLY A 45 -16.65 -2.33 -16.61
C GLY A 45 -15.60 -1.26 -16.31
N ASP A 46 -14.62 -1.63 -15.50
CA ASP A 46 -13.43 -0.80 -15.37
C ASP A 46 -12.91 -0.47 -16.76
N ASN A 47 -12.58 0.81 -16.98
CA ASN A 47 -11.88 1.19 -18.20
C ASN A 47 -10.77 0.18 -18.39
N LEU A 48 -10.74 -0.50 -19.55
CA LEU A 48 -9.61 -1.31 -19.95
C LEU A 48 -8.42 -0.36 -20.14
N VAL A 49 -7.89 0.12 -19.04
CA VAL A 49 -6.55 0.69 -19.01
C VAL A 49 -5.69 -0.47 -19.46
N GLU A 50 -5.15 -0.39 -20.66
CA GLU A 50 -4.20 -1.40 -21.14
C GLU A 50 -3.19 -1.62 -20.03
N LYS A 51 -3.29 -2.78 -19.36
CA LYS A 51 -2.39 -3.12 -18.26
C LYS A 51 -0.97 -3.10 -18.84
N ARG A 52 -0.15 -2.19 -18.32
CA ARG A 52 1.23 -2.08 -18.79
C ARG A 52 1.95 -3.40 -18.56
N LEU A 53 2.75 -3.80 -19.52
CA LEU A 53 3.57 -5.01 -19.39
C LEU A 53 4.52 -4.87 -18.18
N LEU A 54 4.67 -5.93 -17.40
CA LEU A 54 5.64 -6.02 -16.32
C LEU A 54 7.06 -6.15 -16.90
N THR A 55 7.58 -5.06 -17.43
CA THR A 55 8.96 -4.95 -17.88
C THR A 55 9.75 -4.08 -16.92
N VAL A 56 11.05 -4.34 -16.76
CA VAL A 56 11.93 -3.54 -15.89
C VAL A 56 11.83 -2.04 -16.22
N LYS A 57 11.73 -1.70 -17.52
CA LYS A 57 11.56 -0.32 -17.98
C LYS A 57 10.27 0.31 -17.45
N ASN A 58 9.15 -0.41 -17.49
CA ASN A 58 7.87 0.08 -17.01
C ASN A 58 7.83 0.15 -15.49
N LEU A 59 8.41 -0.81 -14.79
CA LEU A 59 8.55 -0.79 -13.34
C LEU A 59 9.31 0.46 -12.88
N LEU A 60 10.45 0.76 -13.49
CA LEU A 60 11.24 1.95 -13.14
C LEU A 60 10.54 3.27 -13.51
N LYS A 61 9.82 3.31 -14.64
CA LYS A 61 9.20 4.53 -15.15
C LYS A 61 7.88 4.88 -14.46
N TYR A 62 7.07 3.88 -14.15
CA TYR A 62 5.68 4.06 -13.68
C TYR A 62 5.45 3.50 -12.27
N GLY A 63 6.45 2.87 -11.67
CA GLY A 63 6.38 2.43 -10.29
C GLY A 63 6.38 3.61 -9.32
N ARG A 64 5.53 3.53 -8.31
CA ARG A 64 5.48 4.49 -7.21
C ARG A 64 6.37 4.02 -6.08
N ASN A 65 7.31 4.86 -5.70
CA ASN A 65 8.20 4.64 -4.57
C ASN A 65 7.79 5.56 -3.42
N GLU A 66 7.73 5.04 -2.22
CA GLU A 66 7.46 5.80 -1.02
C GLU A 66 8.45 5.38 0.06
N LEU A 67 9.20 6.35 0.58
CA LEU A 67 10.13 6.19 1.69
C LEU A 67 9.62 7.01 2.87
N GLN A 68 9.37 6.36 3.98
CA GLN A 68 8.96 6.98 5.22
C GLN A 68 10.03 6.72 6.29
N ILE A 69 10.53 7.79 6.88
CA ILE A 69 11.44 7.76 8.01
C ILE A 69 10.72 8.41 9.19
N ARG A 70 10.67 7.70 10.31
CA ARG A 70 10.10 8.20 11.54
C ARG A 70 11.15 8.18 12.64
N TYR A 71 11.20 9.26 13.39
CA TYR A 71 12.06 9.43 14.55
C TYR A 71 11.25 10.03 15.68
N ASP A 72 11.18 9.35 16.81
CA ASP A 72 10.49 9.82 18.01
C ASP A 72 11.45 9.79 19.19
N GLN A 73 11.52 10.90 19.92
CA GLN A 73 12.33 11.01 21.12
C GLN A 73 11.53 11.61 22.27
N CYS A 74 11.62 10.97 23.42
CA CYS A 74 11.14 11.53 24.67
C CYS A 74 12.28 12.36 25.32
N PHE A 75 12.06 13.66 25.48
CA PHE A 75 13.06 14.52 26.11
C PHE A 75 13.16 14.35 27.63
N GLN A 76 12.14 13.77 28.24
CA GLN A 76 12.18 13.43 29.68
C GLN A 76 13.01 12.17 29.89
N GLN A 77 14.03 12.29 30.74
CA GLN A 77 14.89 11.16 31.05
C GLN A 77 14.13 10.10 31.85
N LYS A 78 13.93 8.94 31.26
CA LYS A 78 13.35 7.77 31.95
C LYS A 78 14.40 7.15 32.88
N LYS A 79 13.94 6.62 34.01
CA LYS A 79 14.82 6.02 35.05
C LYS A 79 15.77 4.93 34.53
N GLY A 80 15.40 4.23 33.46
CA GLY A 80 16.24 3.17 32.86
C GLY A 80 17.49 3.69 32.12
N TYR A 81 17.58 4.99 31.82
CA TYR A 81 18.80 5.61 31.24
C TYR A 81 19.73 6.23 32.28
N GLY A 82 19.27 6.32 33.55
CA GLY A 82 20.08 6.81 34.63
C GLY A 82 21.07 5.75 35.13
N GLU A 83 22.01 6.22 35.98
CA GLU A 83 22.92 5.32 36.67
C GLU A 83 22.15 4.40 37.62
N GLN A 84 22.44 3.12 37.53
CA GLN A 84 21.86 2.07 38.40
C GLN A 84 22.97 1.44 39.23
N THR A 85 22.68 1.21 40.49
CA THR A 85 23.62 0.52 41.39
C THR A 85 23.77 -0.96 41.03
N ASP A 86 24.98 -1.49 41.06
CA ASP A 86 25.26 -2.89 40.70
C ASP A 86 24.40 -3.90 41.48
N SER A 87 24.07 -3.61 42.71
CA SER A 87 23.14 -4.43 43.53
C SER A 87 21.73 -4.49 42.91
N ILE A 88 21.25 -3.41 42.30
CA ILE A 88 19.94 -3.38 41.62
C ILE A 88 20.02 -4.11 40.29
N LEU A 89 21.11 -3.97 39.58
CA LEU A 89 21.31 -4.63 38.28
C LEU A 89 21.50 -6.14 38.41
N SER A 90 22.12 -6.61 39.51
CA SER A 90 22.25 -8.04 39.77
C SER A 90 20.90 -8.71 40.04
N LEU A 91 19.97 -8.00 40.71
CA LEU A 91 18.61 -8.49 40.96
C LEU A 91 17.66 -8.30 39.77
N HIS A 92 17.88 -7.24 39.00
CA HIS A 92 17.00 -6.82 37.88
C HIS A 92 17.81 -6.35 36.69
N PRO A 93 18.45 -7.25 35.91
CA PRO A 93 19.35 -6.88 34.81
C PRO A 93 18.67 -6.10 33.69
N ASN A 94 17.36 -6.22 33.53
CA ASN A 94 16.57 -5.54 32.51
C ASN A 94 16.12 -4.11 32.91
N ARG A 95 16.55 -3.59 34.06
CA ARG A 95 16.21 -2.22 34.48
C ARG A 95 16.99 -1.14 33.73
N LYS A 96 18.16 -1.46 33.20
CA LYS A 96 19.00 -0.54 32.45
C LYS A 96 18.79 -0.73 30.95
N TYR A 97 18.41 0.36 30.27
CA TYR A 97 18.39 0.37 28.82
C TYR A 97 19.81 0.31 28.26
N ARG A 98 20.00 -0.48 27.21
CA ARG A 98 21.31 -0.72 26.60
C ARG A 98 21.60 0.20 25.41
N GLY A 99 20.59 0.89 24.90
CA GLY A 99 20.66 1.76 23.74
C GLY A 99 20.11 3.15 23.98
N GLU A 100 19.99 3.89 22.91
CA GLU A 100 19.63 5.31 22.93
C GLU A 100 18.13 5.54 23.19
N PRO A 101 17.73 6.72 23.73
CA PRO A 101 16.37 7.01 24.15
C PRO A 101 15.44 7.45 23.01
N PHE A 102 15.66 6.98 21.79
CA PHE A 102 14.82 7.31 20.65
C PHE A 102 14.32 6.07 19.93
N TYR A 103 13.11 6.17 19.41
CA TYR A 103 12.54 5.27 18.43
C TYR A 103 12.93 5.71 17.03
N HIS A 104 13.24 4.78 16.16
CA HIS A 104 13.53 5.06 14.77
C HIS A 104 12.99 3.96 13.88
N SER A 105 12.25 4.33 12.84
CA SER A 105 11.80 3.37 11.83
C SER A 105 12.03 3.87 10.42
N LEU A 106 12.31 2.94 9.56
CA LEU A 106 12.47 3.09 8.12
C LEU A 106 11.44 2.19 7.43
N ARG A 107 10.56 2.78 6.65
CA ARG A 107 9.59 2.05 5.83
C ARG A 107 9.77 2.44 4.38
N TYR A 108 9.94 1.45 3.55
CA TYR A 108 9.95 1.62 2.10
C TYR A 108 8.82 0.81 1.49
N SER A 109 8.07 1.40 0.57
CA SER A 109 7.07 0.72 -0.22
C SER A 109 7.21 1.06 -1.69
N TYR A 110 7.04 0.05 -2.51
CA TYR A 110 7.02 0.13 -3.94
C TYR A 110 5.71 -0.44 -4.47
N THR A 111 5.05 0.28 -5.37
CA THR A 111 3.78 -0.15 -5.96
C THR A 111 3.81 0.09 -7.46
N PHE A 112 3.40 -0.91 -8.22
CA PHE A 112 3.21 -0.79 -9.67
C PHE A 112 1.81 -1.28 -10.03
N GLU A 113 0.92 -0.34 -10.34
CA GLU A 113 -0.51 -0.59 -10.56
C GLU A 113 -1.11 -1.37 -9.37
N ASP A 114 -2.07 -2.25 -9.62
CA ASP A 114 -2.61 -3.21 -8.65
C ASP A 114 -1.91 -4.58 -8.70
N ARG A 115 -0.80 -4.70 -9.44
CA ARG A 115 -0.17 -5.96 -9.84
C ARG A 115 1.10 -6.30 -9.07
N LEU A 116 1.83 -5.30 -8.60
CA LEU A 116 3.03 -5.53 -7.81
C LEU A 116 3.08 -4.55 -6.65
N GLN A 117 3.23 -5.10 -5.45
CA GLN A 117 3.50 -4.35 -4.23
C GLN A 117 4.66 -5.01 -3.52
N ALA A 118 5.66 -4.25 -3.14
CA ALA A 118 6.78 -4.70 -2.34
C ALA A 118 7.00 -3.72 -1.20
N GLY A 119 7.31 -4.21 -0.04
CA GLY A 119 7.56 -3.35 1.11
C GLY A 119 8.59 -3.93 2.06
N PHE A 120 9.23 -3.04 2.75
CA PHE A 120 10.25 -3.34 3.74
C PHE A 120 10.10 -2.36 4.90
N VAL A 121 10.17 -2.88 6.11
CA VAL A 121 10.13 -2.10 7.35
C VAL A 121 11.32 -2.53 8.21
N ALA A 122 11.98 -1.56 8.82
CA ALA A 122 13.00 -1.76 9.82
C ALA A 122 12.74 -0.81 10.98
N GLU A 123 12.74 -1.32 12.19
CA GLU A 123 12.38 -0.56 13.40
C GLU A 123 13.38 -0.82 14.50
N LYS A 124 13.58 0.20 15.34
CA LYS A 124 14.35 0.16 16.57
C LYS A 124 13.56 0.85 17.66
N ASP A 125 13.33 0.15 18.75
CA ASP A 125 12.66 0.72 19.91
C ASP A 125 13.58 1.60 20.76
N ALA A 126 12.95 2.51 21.51
CA ALA A 126 13.68 3.36 22.44
C ALA A 126 14.24 2.51 23.59
N GLY A 127 15.55 2.59 23.80
CA GLY A 127 16.27 1.81 24.81
C GLY A 127 16.99 0.58 24.25
N GLU A 128 16.80 0.28 22.98
CA GLU A 128 17.52 -0.77 22.29
C GLU A 128 18.75 -0.24 21.56
N PRO A 129 19.83 -1.01 21.49
CA PRO A 129 21.05 -0.61 20.82
C PRO A 129 20.87 -0.68 19.30
N PHE A 130 21.28 0.35 18.59
CA PHE A 130 21.19 0.41 17.13
C PHE A 130 22.52 0.09 16.45
N TRP A 131 23.60 0.72 16.91
CA TRP A 131 24.92 0.57 16.31
C TRP A 131 26.01 0.61 17.38
N ASN A 132 26.46 -0.55 17.80
CA ASN A 132 27.55 -0.68 18.75
C ASN A 132 28.47 -1.84 18.41
N ALA A 133 29.39 -2.21 19.30
CA ALA A 133 30.34 -3.31 19.06
C ALA A 133 29.65 -4.67 18.85
N TYR A 134 28.48 -4.87 19.41
CA TYR A 134 27.76 -6.16 19.42
C TYR A 134 26.53 -6.19 18.53
N TYR A 135 25.87 -5.04 18.33
CA TYR A 135 24.63 -4.91 17.58
C TYR A 135 24.83 -3.95 16.40
N LYS A 136 24.47 -4.37 15.20
CA LYS A 136 24.57 -3.55 13.99
C LYS A 136 23.25 -3.61 13.23
N GLY A 137 22.49 -2.52 13.28
CA GLY A 137 21.23 -2.35 12.57
C GLY A 137 20.00 -2.34 13.47
N TYR A 138 18.86 -2.54 12.88
CA TYR A 138 17.58 -2.57 13.56
C TYR A 138 17.35 -3.90 14.27
N ASP A 139 16.54 -3.91 15.29
CA ASP A 139 16.13 -5.10 16.04
C ASP A 139 14.93 -5.81 15.43
N PHE A 140 14.14 -5.10 14.63
CA PHE A 140 13.03 -5.65 13.88
C PHE A 140 13.14 -5.35 12.38
N TYR A 141 12.90 -6.37 11.58
CA TYR A 141 12.78 -6.29 10.12
C TYR A 141 11.55 -7.04 9.66
N SER A 142 10.82 -6.45 8.72
CA SER A 142 9.68 -7.06 8.05
C SER A 142 9.75 -6.74 6.57
N ALA A 143 9.42 -7.70 5.74
CA ALA A 143 9.37 -7.51 4.29
C ALA A 143 8.21 -8.30 3.69
N HIS A 144 7.61 -7.75 2.65
CA HIS A 144 6.55 -8.41 1.89
C HIS A 144 6.67 -8.15 0.40
N LEU A 145 6.18 -9.10 -0.37
CA LEU A 145 6.03 -9.00 -1.82
C LEU A 145 4.66 -9.56 -2.19
N PHE A 146 3.89 -8.78 -2.93
CA PHE A 146 2.63 -9.20 -3.52
C PHE A 146 2.68 -9.03 -5.03
N LEU A 147 2.29 -10.07 -5.74
CA LEU A 147 2.19 -10.13 -7.20
C LEU A 147 0.78 -10.58 -7.59
N LYS A 148 0.23 -9.99 -8.63
CA LYS A 148 -1.12 -10.28 -9.12
C LYS A 148 -1.16 -10.26 -10.65
N ASP A 149 -1.93 -11.18 -11.23
CA ASP A 149 -2.20 -11.27 -12.68
C ASP A 149 -0.94 -11.24 -13.55
N ILE A 150 0.01 -12.13 -13.24
CA ILE A 150 1.24 -12.31 -14.02
C ILE A 150 1.15 -13.61 -14.80
N ASN A 151 0.86 -13.54 -16.08
CA ASN A 151 0.67 -14.69 -16.96
C ASN A 151 -0.35 -15.70 -16.36
N TRP A 152 0.12 -16.90 -15.98
CA TRP A 152 -0.68 -17.94 -15.35
C TRP A 152 -0.89 -17.74 -13.85
N LEU A 153 -0.10 -16.88 -13.22
CA LEU A 153 -0.14 -16.63 -11.77
C LEU A 153 -1.24 -15.61 -11.44
N LYS A 154 -2.28 -16.04 -10.76
CA LYS A 154 -3.37 -15.15 -10.32
C LYS A 154 -2.95 -14.23 -9.20
N SER A 155 -2.32 -14.77 -8.16
CA SER A 155 -1.78 -13.99 -7.05
C SER A 155 -0.71 -14.78 -6.31
N LEU A 156 0.28 -14.05 -5.77
CA LEU A 156 1.34 -14.56 -4.92
C LEU A 156 1.61 -13.54 -3.83
N ALA A 157 1.61 -13.95 -2.58
CA ALA A 157 2.03 -13.16 -1.45
C ALA A 157 3.16 -13.89 -0.72
N ILE A 158 4.25 -13.18 -0.46
CA ILE A 158 5.44 -13.71 0.24
C ILE A 158 5.82 -12.72 1.34
N GLY A 159 6.26 -13.24 2.47
CA GLY A 159 6.73 -12.46 3.61
C GLY A 159 5.64 -12.18 4.64
N ASP A 160 5.75 -11.06 5.33
CA ASP A 160 4.85 -10.71 6.42
C ASP A 160 3.62 -9.98 5.88
N TYR A 161 2.47 -10.63 5.92
CA TYR A 161 1.21 -10.04 5.48
C TYR A 161 0.06 -10.44 6.41
N LYS A 162 -0.98 -9.60 6.42
CA LYS A 162 -2.21 -9.87 7.17
C LYS A 162 -3.34 -10.15 6.18
N MET A 163 -4.03 -11.29 6.38
CA MET A 163 -5.26 -11.61 5.66
C MET A 163 -6.48 -11.26 6.52
N SER A 164 -7.48 -10.64 5.93
CA SER A 164 -8.78 -10.40 6.54
C SER A 164 -9.84 -10.97 5.61
N PHE A 165 -10.64 -11.90 6.15
CA PHE A 165 -11.83 -12.43 5.48
C PHE A 165 -13.04 -11.72 6.08
N GLY A 166 -13.81 -11.06 5.23
CA GLY A 166 -15.01 -10.31 5.60
C GLY A 166 -16.17 -11.21 6.06
#